data_c28f2127f8eb189da6bc03fea843374d
#
_entry.id   c28f2127f8eb189da6bc03fea843374d
#
_cell.length_a   1.000
_cell.length_b   1.000
_cell.length_c   1.000
_cell.angle_alpha   90.00
_cell.angle_beta   90.00
_cell.angle_gamma   90.00
#
_symmetry.space_group_name_H-M   'P 1'
#
loop_
_entity.id
_entity.type
_entity.pdbx_description
1 polymer ?
#
loop_
_entity_poly.entity_id
_entity_poly.type
_entity_poly.pdbx_seq_one_letter_code
_entity_poly.pdbx_strand_id
1 'polypeptide(L)'
;MKKTFLFLAAAAMLLFIHFTKLFRLRKSLFSSIAFKPLLVSTLLVFSSMFALNILVQFMPLEDELSNEFQGLSRNLLGAFTISILAPLLEEVMFRGAIQGYIIRKLRTPWVAIVVASLVFGLFHMNPIQVVYATLLGVVFGWIYYRTGSLMSVIVGHVLNNSIATLTMIFFGDSTETEIIEELSPFAENVMSGMMFVLFATVSVLLAVKLNRMLPAPPEPWHESDEEEQPLVCEVGEQSAPQQA
;
A
#
# COMPACT_ATOMS: atom_id res chain seq x y z
N MET A 1 -14.32 2.19 23.17
CA MET A 1 -13.25 3.14 22.90
C MET A 1 -12.49 2.81 21.60
N LYS A 2 -12.09 1.55 21.34
CA LYS A 2 -11.20 1.15 20.24
C LYS A 2 -11.84 1.26 18.84
N LYS A 3 -13.11 0.91 18.67
CA LYS A 3 -13.85 1.10 17.40
C LYS A 3 -13.93 2.58 17.00
N THR A 4 -14.05 3.46 17.98
CA THR A 4 -14.08 4.91 17.79
C THR A 4 -12.75 5.43 17.28
N PHE A 5 -11.62 4.86 17.72
CA PHE A 5 -10.28 5.24 17.27
C PHE A 5 -10.05 4.93 15.79
N LEU A 6 -10.48 3.76 15.32
CA LEU A 6 -10.36 3.37 13.90
C LEU A 6 -11.17 4.30 12.99
N PHE A 7 -12.41 4.63 13.39
CA PHE A 7 -13.23 5.61 12.67
C PHE A 7 -12.63 7.02 12.70
N LEU A 8 -12.05 7.43 13.82
CA LEU A 8 -11.37 8.72 13.94
C LEU A 8 -10.12 8.79 13.07
N ALA A 9 -9.33 7.70 13.00
CA ALA A 9 -8.18 7.62 12.13
C ALA A 9 -8.59 7.71 10.65
N ALA A 10 -9.58 6.94 10.21
CA ALA A 10 -10.11 7.03 8.85
C ALA A 10 -10.69 8.42 8.53
N ALA A 11 -11.43 9.03 9.46
CA ALA A 11 -11.94 10.39 9.31
C ALA A 11 -10.81 11.42 9.24
N ALA A 12 -9.78 11.29 10.08
CA ALA A 12 -8.60 12.16 10.05
C ALA A 12 -7.84 12.03 8.72
N MET A 13 -7.72 10.83 8.17
CA MET A 13 -7.14 10.61 6.84
C MET A 13 -7.92 11.30 5.74
N LEU A 14 -9.25 11.16 5.73
CA LEU A 14 -10.11 11.81 4.75
C LEU A 14 -10.08 13.34 4.88
N LEU A 15 -10.09 13.87 6.11
CA LEU A 15 -9.96 15.29 6.38
C LEU A 15 -8.58 15.80 5.94
N PHE A 16 -7.50 15.08 6.24
CA PHE A 16 -6.16 15.43 5.80
C PHE A 16 -6.09 15.54 4.26
N ILE A 17 -6.62 14.55 3.55
CA ILE A 17 -6.69 14.56 2.08
C ILE A 17 -7.50 15.76 1.58
N HIS A 18 -8.64 16.03 2.20
CA HIS A 18 -9.53 17.11 1.80
C HIS A 18 -8.91 18.50 2.03
N PHE A 19 -8.34 18.74 3.21
CA PHE A 19 -7.82 20.07 3.58
C PHE A 19 -6.46 20.38 2.97
N THR A 20 -5.59 19.38 2.79
CA THR A 20 -4.23 19.63 2.28
C THR A 20 -4.18 19.87 0.77
N LYS A 21 -5.26 19.53 0.04
CA LYS A 21 -5.28 19.57 -1.44
C LYS A 21 -4.08 18.84 -2.09
N LEU A 22 -3.38 18.01 -1.31
CA LEU A 22 -2.22 17.23 -1.78
C LEU A 22 -2.62 16.16 -2.79
N PHE A 23 -3.88 15.72 -2.71
CA PHE A 23 -4.41 14.68 -3.56
C PHE A 23 -5.35 15.28 -4.61
N ARG A 24 -4.92 15.24 -5.85
CA ARG A 24 -5.79 15.49 -6.99
C ARG A 24 -6.31 14.13 -7.46
N LEU A 25 -7.60 13.86 -7.25
CA LEU A 25 -8.30 12.67 -7.76
C LEU A 25 -8.32 12.72 -9.30
N ARG A 26 -7.26 12.21 -9.92
CA ARG A 26 -7.25 12.00 -11.37
C ARG A 26 -7.76 10.60 -11.66
N LYS A 27 -8.64 10.44 -12.63
CA LYS A 27 -9.12 9.12 -13.09
C LYS A 27 -7.95 8.22 -13.52
N SER A 28 -6.86 8.80 -14.02
CA SER A 28 -5.64 8.09 -14.40
C SER A 28 -4.97 7.33 -13.23
N LEU A 29 -5.13 7.76 -11.97
CA LEU A 29 -4.58 7.05 -10.80
C LEU A 29 -5.26 5.70 -10.57
N PHE A 30 -6.50 5.56 -11.02
CA PHE A 30 -7.28 4.32 -10.97
C PHE A 30 -7.36 3.65 -12.34
N SER A 31 -6.46 4.00 -13.26
CA SER A 31 -6.44 3.39 -14.59
C SER A 31 -6.26 1.88 -14.47
N SER A 32 -6.99 1.15 -15.29
CA SER A 32 -6.84 -0.29 -15.39
C SER A 32 -5.44 -0.62 -15.92
N ILE A 33 -4.69 -1.34 -15.15
CA ILE A 33 -3.44 -1.95 -15.60
C ILE A 33 -3.75 -3.26 -16.34
N ALA A 34 -2.96 -3.60 -17.36
CA ALA A 34 -3.11 -4.87 -18.04
C ALA A 34 -2.98 -6.05 -17.05
N PHE A 35 -3.74 -7.12 -17.29
CA PHE A 35 -3.81 -8.27 -16.37
C PHE A 35 -2.44 -8.86 -16.01
N LYS A 36 -1.52 -8.98 -16.99
CA LYS A 36 -0.20 -9.57 -16.72
C LYS A 36 0.65 -8.76 -15.73
N PRO A 37 0.85 -7.42 -15.89
CA PRO A 37 1.53 -6.62 -14.88
C PRO A 37 0.81 -6.61 -13.52
N LEU A 38 -0.52 -6.58 -13.50
CA LEU A 38 -1.30 -6.66 -12.26
C LEU A 38 -1.01 -7.97 -11.52
N LEU A 39 -1.06 -9.10 -12.21
CA LEU A 39 -0.75 -10.40 -11.63
C LEU A 39 0.68 -10.48 -11.09
N VAL A 40 1.67 -9.99 -11.87
CA VAL A 40 3.08 -9.99 -11.41
C VAL A 40 3.27 -9.07 -10.21
N SER A 41 2.63 -7.90 -10.18
CA SER A 41 2.64 -7.00 -9.01
C SER A 41 2.04 -7.67 -7.77
N THR A 42 0.89 -8.34 -7.93
CA THR A 42 0.23 -9.05 -6.82
C THR A 42 1.08 -10.20 -6.29
N LEU A 43 1.70 -11.00 -7.17
CA LEU A 43 2.62 -12.07 -6.77
C LEU A 43 3.89 -11.51 -6.10
N LEU A 44 4.39 -10.36 -6.54
CA LEU A 44 5.50 -9.67 -5.90
C LEU A 44 5.15 -9.24 -4.47
N VAL A 45 3.97 -8.65 -4.26
CA VAL A 45 3.49 -8.30 -2.92
C VAL A 45 3.36 -9.55 -2.07
N PHE A 46 2.75 -10.61 -2.60
CA PHE A 46 2.57 -11.87 -1.89
C PHE A 46 3.89 -12.51 -1.45
N SER A 47 4.86 -12.63 -2.35
CA SER A 47 6.18 -13.19 -1.98
C SER A 47 6.94 -12.30 -1.00
N SER A 48 6.86 -10.97 -1.16
CA SER A 48 7.47 -10.01 -0.23
C SER A 48 6.83 -10.09 1.16
N MET A 49 5.50 -10.25 1.24
CA MET A 49 4.77 -10.44 2.48
C MET A 49 5.33 -11.64 3.28
N PHE A 50 5.50 -12.80 2.66
CA PHE A 50 6.04 -13.98 3.34
C PHE A 50 7.50 -13.77 3.77
N ALA A 51 8.35 -13.23 2.89
CA ALA A 51 9.73 -12.93 3.26
C ALA A 51 9.81 -11.97 4.45
N LEU A 52 9.02 -10.89 4.43
CA LEU A 52 9.03 -9.90 5.50
C LEU A 52 8.44 -10.42 6.81
N ASN A 53 7.39 -11.25 6.77
CA ASN A 53 6.87 -11.91 7.97
C ASN A 53 7.93 -12.79 8.64
N ILE A 54 8.65 -13.59 7.86
CA ILE A 54 9.76 -14.41 8.40
C ILE A 54 10.87 -13.51 8.95
N LEU A 55 11.21 -12.42 8.25
CA LEU A 55 12.26 -11.50 8.70
C LEU A 55 11.95 -10.88 10.07
N VAL A 56 10.72 -10.40 10.27
CA VAL A 56 10.34 -9.73 11.53
C VAL A 56 10.23 -10.71 12.70
N GLN A 57 10.00 -12.01 12.47
CA GLN A 57 10.02 -13.04 13.53
C GLN A 57 11.40 -13.19 14.19
N PHE A 58 12.48 -12.86 13.47
CA PHE A 58 13.85 -12.89 14.04
C PHE A 58 14.18 -11.60 14.82
N MET A 59 13.29 -10.61 14.85
CA MET A 59 13.53 -9.37 15.57
C MET A 59 12.92 -9.44 16.98
N PRO A 60 13.63 -8.95 18.01
CA PRO A 60 13.12 -8.92 19.38
C PRO A 60 12.10 -7.75 19.53
N LEU A 61 11.03 -7.79 18.76
CA LEU A 61 9.97 -6.76 18.75
C LEU A 61 8.67 -7.39 19.22
N GLU A 62 7.96 -6.67 20.06
CA GLU A 62 6.66 -7.11 20.60
C GLU A 62 5.51 -6.68 19.67
N ASP A 63 4.50 -7.54 19.53
CA ASP A 63 3.23 -7.23 18.89
C ASP A 63 2.19 -6.81 19.94
N GLU A 64 2.22 -5.54 20.30
CA GLU A 64 1.35 -4.97 21.35
C GLU A 64 -0.13 -4.93 20.95
N LEU A 65 -0.43 -4.97 19.64
CA LEU A 65 -1.78 -4.80 19.11
C LEU A 65 -2.41 -6.08 18.56
N SER A 66 -1.74 -7.24 18.66
CA SER A 66 -2.23 -8.51 18.13
C SER A 66 -3.63 -8.88 18.65
N ASN A 67 -3.84 -8.80 19.98
CA ASN A 67 -5.13 -9.09 20.62
C ASN A 67 -6.24 -8.15 20.17
N GLU A 68 -5.90 -6.90 19.86
CA GLU A 68 -6.84 -5.90 19.37
C GLU A 68 -7.32 -6.22 17.96
N PHE A 69 -6.39 -6.53 17.08
CA PHE A 69 -6.69 -6.92 15.71
C PHE A 69 -7.45 -8.25 15.65
N GLN A 70 -7.09 -9.21 16.50
CA GLN A 70 -7.83 -10.45 16.64
C GLN A 70 -9.29 -10.19 17.09
N GLY A 71 -9.51 -9.32 18.07
CA GLY A 71 -10.86 -8.93 18.50
C GLY A 71 -11.67 -8.22 17.40
N LEU A 72 -11.01 -7.44 16.53
CA LEU A 72 -11.65 -6.79 15.39
C LEU A 72 -11.97 -7.81 14.29
N SER A 73 -11.07 -8.75 14.00
CA SER A 73 -11.23 -9.75 12.92
C SER A 73 -12.43 -10.68 13.14
N ARG A 74 -12.82 -10.92 14.40
CA ARG A 74 -14.00 -11.75 14.78
C ARG A 74 -15.34 -11.07 14.48
N ASN A 75 -15.37 -9.79 14.15
CA ASN A 75 -16.57 -9.05 13.80
C ASN A 75 -16.54 -8.76 12.29
N LEU A 76 -17.61 -9.07 11.57
CA LEU A 76 -17.71 -8.88 10.12
C LEU A 76 -17.36 -7.45 9.68
N LEU A 77 -17.85 -6.43 10.39
CA LEU A 77 -17.53 -5.03 10.08
C LEU A 77 -16.07 -4.71 10.36
N GLY A 78 -15.50 -5.24 11.44
CA GLY A 78 -14.08 -5.09 11.75
C GLY A 78 -13.21 -5.79 10.72
N ALA A 79 -13.50 -7.05 10.38
CA ALA A 79 -12.79 -7.80 9.35
C ALA A 79 -12.82 -7.07 7.99
N PHE A 80 -13.99 -6.58 7.56
CA PHE A 80 -14.11 -5.78 6.32
C PHE A 80 -13.27 -4.50 6.40
N THR A 81 -13.28 -3.83 7.54
CA THR A 81 -12.55 -2.57 7.72
C THR A 81 -11.04 -2.79 7.62
N ILE A 82 -10.48 -3.77 8.34
CA ILE A 82 -9.03 -4.01 8.33
C ILE A 82 -8.53 -4.66 7.04
N SER A 83 -9.38 -5.49 6.38
CA SER A 83 -8.98 -6.18 5.16
C SER A 83 -9.12 -5.34 3.89
N ILE A 84 -10.10 -4.46 3.81
CA ILE A 84 -10.47 -3.78 2.55
C ILE A 84 -10.46 -2.26 2.71
N LEU A 85 -11.21 -1.73 3.67
CA LEU A 85 -11.42 -0.29 3.77
C LEU A 85 -10.14 0.45 4.16
N ALA A 86 -9.42 -0.03 5.18
CA ALA A 86 -8.17 0.58 5.63
C ALA A 86 -7.11 0.55 4.52
N PRO A 87 -6.77 -0.61 3.89
CA PRO A 87 -5.83 -0.66 2.78
C PRO A 87 -6.16 0.32 1.65
N LEU A 88 -7.43 0.44 1.28
CA LEU A 88 -7.87 1.35 0.22
C LEU A 88 -7.57 2.81 0.59
N LEU A 89 -7.94 3.23 1.81
CA LEU A 89 -7.70 4.60 2.29
C LEU A 89 -6.20 4.89 2.45
N GLU A 90 -5.45 3.92 2.94
CA GLU A 90 -4.00 4.02 3.12
C GLU A 90 -3.27 4.21 1.79
N GLU A 91 -3.61 3.43 0.75
CA GLU A 91 -2.97 3.60 -0.56
C GLU A 91 -3.31 4.96 -1.19
N VAL A 92 -4.55 5.41 -1.07
CA VAL A 92 -4.94 6.76 -1.53
C VAL A 92 -4.12 7.83 -0.80
N MET A 93 -3.94 7.70 0.51
CA MET A 93 -3.21 8.68 1.31
C MET A 93 -1.70 8.61 1.08
N PHE A 94 -1.10 7.44 1.26
CA PHE A 94 0.36 7.33 1.26
C PHE A 94 0.95 7.34 -0.15
N ARG A 95 0.34 6.64 -1.12
CA ARG A 95 0.84 6.58 -2.51
C ARG A 95 0.27 7.71 -3.34
N GLY A 96 -1.04 7.88 -3.32
CA GLY A 96 -1.70 8.92 -4.12
C GLY A 96 -1.34 10.33 -3.67
N ALA A 97 -1.53 10.66 -2.39
CA ALA A 97 -1.30 12.01 -1.87
C ALA A 97 0.17 12.24 -1.53
N ILE A 98 0.74 11.54 -0.54
CA ILE A 98 2.07 11.85 0.01
C ILE A 98 3.17 11.54 -1.00
N GLN A 99 3.29 10.29 -1.44
CA GLN A 99 4.34 9.88 -2.38
C GLN A 99 4.22 10.64 -3.70
N GLY A 100 3.00 10.72 -4.27
CA GLY A 100 2.75 11.44 -5.51
C GLY A 100 3.12 12.92 -5.42
N TYR A 101 2.80 13.58 -4.31
CA TYR A 101 3.19 14.97 -4.08
C TYR A 101 4.72 15.15 -4.03
N ILE A 102 5.41 14.29 -3.26
CA ILE A 102 6.88 14.38 -3.12
C ILE A 102 7.58 14.13 -4.46
N ILE A 103 7.12 13.15 -5.26
CA ILE A 103 7.69 12.89 -6.59
C ILE A 103 7.57 14.12 -7.47
N ARG A 104 6.38 14.72 -7.56
CA ARG A 104 6.17 15.92 -8.40
C ARG A 104 7.03 17.09 -7.95
N LYS A 105 7.18 17.29 -6.65
CA LYS A 105 7.92 18.44 -6.11
C LYS A 105 9.43 18.26 -6.15
N LEU A 106 9.94 17.10 -5.75
CA LEU A 106 11.38 16.86 -5.62
C LEU A 106 12.00 16.18 -6.85
N ARG A 107 11.18 15.59 -7.73
CA ARG A 107 11.62 14.81 -8.90
C ARG A 107 12.62 13.70 -8.57
N THR A 108 12.57 13.21 -7.33
CA THR A 108 13.42 12.12 -6.82
C THR A 108 12.55 10.97 -6.33
N PRO A 109 12.22 9.99 -7.21
CA PRO A 109 11.27 8.93 -6.90
C PRO A 109 11.65 8.13 -5.64
N TRP A 110 12.92 7.80 -5.49
CA TRP A 110 13.39 7.00 -4.35
C TRP A 110 13.22 7.72 -3.00
N VAL A 111 13.47 9.02 -2.96
CA VAL A 111 13.22 9.82 -1.75
C VAL A 111 11.73 9.79 -1.40
N ALA A 112 10.87 9.95 -2.39
CA ALA A 112 9.43 9.91 -2.18
C ALA A 112 8.96 8.53 -1.68
N ILE A 113 9.47 7.45 -2.27
CA ILE A 113 9.16 6.07 -1.86
C ILE A 113 9.57 5.86 -0.41
N VAL A 114 10.81 6.18 -0.06
CA VAL A 114 11.34 5.95 1.30
C VAL A 114 10.59 6.78 2.33
N VAL A 115 10.41 8.08 2.08
CA VAL A 115 9.69 8.97 3.02
C VAL A 115 8.25 8.53 3.21
N ALA A 116 7.51 8.25 2.14
CA ALA A 116 6.12 7.80 2.24
C ALA A 116 6.02 6.46 2.97
N SER A 117 6.98 5.54 2.77
CA SER A 117 7.00 4.24 3.43
C SER A 117 7.33 4.34 4.93
N LEU A 118 8.25 5.23 5.30
CA LEU A 118 8.55 5.50 6.71
C LEU A 118 7.33 6.09 7.44
N VAL A 119 6.66 7.08 6.83
CA VAL A 119 5.45 7.67 7.40
C VAL A 119 4.34 6.61 7.51
N PHE A 120 4.18 5.77 6.48
CA PHE A 120 3.24 4.65 6.48
C PHE A 120 3.50 3.65 7.61
N GLY A 121 4.75 3.23 7.80
CA GLY A 121 5.12 2.34 8.89
C GLY A 121 4.85 2.96 10.27
N LEU A 122 5.32 4.20 10.49
CA LEU A 122 5.11 4.91 11.76
C LEU A 122 3.63 5.10 12.11
N PHE A 123 2.76 5.18 11.12
CA PHE A 123 1.32 5.30 11.32
C PHE A 123 0.69 4.09 12.02
N HIS A 124 1.34 2.92 11.96
CA HIS A 124 0.86 1.70 12.61
C HIS A 124 1.06 1.68 14.13
N MET A 125 1.97 2.49 14.69
CA MET A 125 2.21 2.66 16.14
C MET A 125 2.45 1.36 16.91
N ASN A 126 2.80 0.28 16.26
CA ASN A 126 3.11 -1.03 16.83
C ASN A 126 4.51 -1.44 16.34
N PRO A 127 5.51 -1.66 17.23
CA PRO A 127 6.92 -1.80 16.86
C PRO A 127 7.18 -2.79 15.73
N ILE A 128 6.61 -3.99 15.81
CA ILE A 128 6.78 -5.01 14.77
C ILE A 128 6.13 -4.59 13.45
N GLN A 129 4.95 -3.98 13.51
CA GLN A 129 4.23 -3.50 12.33
C GLN A 129 4.90 -2.27 11.71
N VAL A 130 5.55 -1.40 12.50
CA VAL A 130 6.32 -0.25 11.99
C VAL A 130 7.41 -0.76 11.05
N VAL A 131 8.17 -1.77 11.43
CA VAL A 131 9.23 -2.33 10.59
C VAL A 131 8.63 -3.03 9.38
N TYR A 132 7.68 -3.95 9.60
CA TYR A 132 7.03 -4.71 8.53
C TYR A 132 6.37 -3.79 7.49
N ALA A 133 5.53 -2.85 7.93
CA ALA A 133 4.81 -1.95 7.05
C ALA A 133 5.75 -0.96 6.33
N THR A 134 6.84 -0.50 6.97
CA THR A 134 7.83 0.33 6.28
C THR A 134 8.46 -0.42 5.11
N LEU A 135 8.92 -1.65 5.34
CA LEU A 135 9.59 -2.45 4.30
C LEU A 135 8.61 -2.84 3.18
N LEU A 136 7.41 -3.31 3.53
CA LEU A 136 6.37 -3.60 2.56
C LEU A 136 5.91 -2.33 1.82
N GLY A 137 5.92 -1.21 2.54
CA GLY A 137 5.66 0.11 2.00
C GLY A 137 6.60 0.52 0.87
N VAL A 138 7.88 0.16 0.97
CA VAL A 138 8.85 0.38 -0.13
C VAL A 138 8.46 -0.42 -1.36
N VAL A 139 8.03 -1.68 -1.20
CA VAL A 139 7.55 -2.51 -2.32
C VAL A 139 6.32 -1.88 -2.96
N PHE A 140 5.33 -1.48 -2.17
CA PHE A 140 4.13 -0.80 -2.66
C PHE A 140 4.46 0.51 -3.38
N GLY A 141 5.32 1.33 -2.77
CA GLY A 141 5.74 2.61 -3.35
C GLY A 141 6.47 2.43 -4.68
N TRP A 142 7.31 1.40 -4.80
CA TRP A 142 7.99 1.09 -6.04
C TRP A 142 7.03 0.57 -7.12
N ILE A 143 6.09 -0.33 -6.77
CA ILE A 143 5.06 -0.81 -7.71
C ILE A 143 4.24 0.39 -8.22
N TYR A 144 3.78 1.27 -7.32
CA TYR A 144 3.03 2.46 -7.71
C TYR A 144 3.82 3.37 -8.64
N TYR A 145 5.09 3.63 -8.33
CA TYR A 145 5.96 4.42 -9.20
C TYR A 145 6.13 3.80 -10.59
N ARG A 146 6.29 2.48 -10.67
CA ARG A 146 6.48 1.77 -11.93
C ARG A 146 5.22 1.66 -12.78
N THR A 147 4.08 1.50 -12.15
CA THR A 147 2.80 1.27 -12.85
C THR A 147 1.98 2.55 -13.07
N GLY A 148 2.20 3.58 -12.27
CA GLY A 148 1.38 4.79 -12.25
C GLY A 148 -0.07 4.55 -11.77
N SER A 149 -0.40 3.34 -11.32
CA SER A 149 -1.76 2.95 -10.95
C SER A 149 -1.87 2.53 -9.49
N LEU A 150 -2.78 3.16 -8.74
CA LEU A 150 -3.12 2.76 -7.38
C LEU A 150 -3.75 1.37 -7.34
N MET A 151 -4.45 0.95 -8.39
CA MET A 151 -5.11 -0.37 -8.42
C MET A 151 -4.11 -1.51 -8.29
N SER A 152 -2.90 -1.38 -8.85
CA SER A 152 -1.85 -2.39 -8.75
C SER A 152 -1.38 -2.63 -7.31
N VAL A 153 -1.44 -1.59 -6.48
CA VAL A 153 -1.02 -1.64 -5.07
C VAL A 153 -2.20 -2.00 -4.17
N ILE A 154 -3.37 -1.39 -4.40
CA ILE A 154 -4.59 -1.67 -3.63
C ILE A 154 -4.91 -3.17 -3.64
N VAL A 155 -4.88 -3.81 -4.82
CA VAL A 155 -5.15 -5.27 -4.92
C VAL A 155 -4.17 -6.07 -4.09
N GLY A 156 -2.87 -5.77 -4.18
CA GLY A 156 -1.84 -6.45 -3.38
C GLY A 156 -2.00 -6.21 -1.87
N HIS A 157 -2.32 -4.98 -1.46
CA HIS A 157 -2.49 -4.61 -0.06
C HIS A 157 -3.76 -5.23 0.55
N VAL A 158 -4.88 -5.18 -0.17
CA VAL A 158 -6.12 -5.85 0.24
C VAL A 158 -5.89 -7.36 0.40
N LEU A 159 -5.15 -7.99 -0.52
CA LEU A 159 -4.80 -9.41 -0.42
C LEU A 159 -3.96 -9.68 0.83
N ASN A 160 -2.91 -8.88 1.09
CA ASN A 160 -2.08 -8.99 2.29
C ASN A 160 -2.92 -8.95 3.58
N ASN A 161 -3.75 -7.91 3.72
CA ASN A 161 -4.56 -7.73 4.92
C ASN A 161 -5.69 -8.77 5.04
N SER A 162 -6.24 -9.22 3.91
CA SER A 162 -7.24 -10.30 3.91
C SER A 162 -6.65 -11.62 4.38
N ILE A 163 -5.44 -11.98 3.93
CA ILE A 163 -4.74 -13.18 4.39
C ILE A 163 -4.45 -13.08 5.90
N ALA A 164 -3.89 -11.96 6.36
CA ALA A 164 -3.64 -11.74 7.78
C ALA A 164 -4.93 -11.85 8.62
N THR A 165 -6.02 -11.24 8.16
CA THR A 165 -7.33 -11.31 8.83
C THR A 165 -7.88 -12.74 8.87
N LEU A 166 -7.81 -13.48 7.77
CA LEU A 166 -8.24 -14.88 7.72
C LEU A 166 -7.39 -15.75 8.65
N THR A 167 -6.07 -15.53 8.68
CA THR A 167 -5.19 -16.23 9.63
C THR A 167 -5.60 -15.97 11.07
N MET A 168 -5.92 -14.72 11.44
CA MET A 168 -6.41 -14.37 12.77
C MET A 168 -7.77 -15.02 13.09
N ILE A 169 -8.67 -15.15 12.12
CA ILE A 169 -9.98 -15.76 12.31
C ILE A 169 -9.87 -17.28 12.52
N PHE A 170 -9.05 -17.95 11.72
CA PHE A 170 -9.01 -19.41 11.72
C PHE A 170 -7.97 -20.00 12.67
N PHE A 171 -6.88 -19.29 12.95
CA PHE A 171 -5.74 -19.78 13.71
C PHE A 171 -5.40 -18.93 14.93
N GLY A 172 -6.08 -17.81 15.16
CA GLY A 172 -5.73 -16.84 16.21
C GLY A 172 -5.87 -17.37 17.65
N ASP A 173 -6.54 -18.49 17.88
CA ASP A 173 -6.64 -19.17 19.20
C ASP A 173 -5.68 -20.39 19.28
N SER A 174 -5.08 -20.78 18.15
CA SER A 174 -4.09 -21.86 18.11
C SER A 174 -2.75 -21.26 18.53
N THR A 175 -2.19 -21.72 19.63
CA THR A 175 -0.77 -21.47 19.86
C THR A 175 -0.01 -22.16 18.75
N GLU A 176 0.84 -21.45 18.03
CA GLU A 176 1.68 -21.97 16.93
C GLU A 176 2.46 -23.24 17.36
N THR A 177 2.61 -23.43 18.65
CA THR A 177 3.25 -24.58 19.31
C THR A 177 2.60 -25.94 18.98
N GLU A 178 1.30 -26.01 18.70
CA GLU A 178 0.62 -27.31 18.51
C GLU A 178 0.87 -27.96 17.14
N ILE A 179 1.29 -27.17 16.13
CA ILE A 179 1.49 -27.68 14.76
C ILE A 179 2.96 -28.08 14.51
N ILE A 180 3.91 -27.57 15.30
CA ILE A 180 5.36 -27.69 15.06
C ILE A 180 6.09 -28.40 16.21
N GLU A 181 5.39 -29.04 17.16
CA GLU A 181 5.99 -29.70 18.33
C GLU A 181 7.04 -30.81 18.02
N GLU A 182 7.19 -31.22 16.75
CA GLU A 182 8.15 -32.26 16.35
C GLU A 182 9.52 -31.74 15.87
N LEU A 183 9.66 -30.43 15.61
CA LEU A 183 10.90 -29.88 15.09
C LEU A 183 11.80 -29.31 16.19
N SER A 184 13.09 -29.64 16.16
CA SER A 184 14.03 -28.94 17.04
C SER A 184 14.14 -27.46 16.69
N PRO A 185 14.40 -26.55 17.66
CA PRO A 185 14.55 -25.10 17.39
C PRO A 185 15.60 -24.79 16.32
N PHE A 186 16.61 -25.64 16.19
CA PHE A 186 17.61 -25.51 15.12
C PHE A 186 16.99 -25.79 13.74
N ALA A 187 16.23 -26.87 13.60
CA ALA A 187 15.59 -27.22 12.34
C ALA A 187 14.53 -26.17 11.92
N GLU A 188 13.79 -25.64 12.88
CA GLU A 188 12.84 -24.55 12.66
C GLU A 188 13.52 -23.29 12.12
N ASN A 189 14.60 -22.83 12.76
CA ASN A 189 15.37 -21.68 12.29
C ASN A 189 15.98 -21.88 10.91
N VAL A 190 16.50 -23.09 10.63
CA VAL A 190 17.05 -23.41 9.30
C VAL A 190 15.96 -23.39 8.25
N MET A 191 14.79 -23.98 8.53
CA MET A 191 13.66 -24.00 7.61
C MET A 191 13.15 -22.58 7.34
N SER A 192 12.95 -21.75 8.37
CA SER A 192 12.56 -20.36 8.25
C SER A 192 13.57 -19.55 7.42
N GLY A 193 14.86 -19.74 7.66
CA GLY A 193 15.92 -19.12 6.88
C GLY A 193 15.88 -19.53 5.40
N MET A 194 15.67 -20.81 5.11
CA MET A 194 15.51 -21.30 3.71
C MET A 194 14.28 -20.69 3.04
N MET A 195 13.14 -20.62 3.74
CA MET A 195 11.91 -20.03 3.22
C MET A 195 12.06 -18.52 3.00
N PHE A 196 12.75 -17.81 3.91
CA PHE A 196 13.09 -16.41 3.71
C PHE A 196 13.90 -16.20 2.41
N VAL A 197 14.97 -16.96 2.21
CA VAL A 197 15.81 -16.87 1.01
C VAL A 197 14.99 -17.17 -0.26
N LEU A 198 14.14 -18.19 -0.20
CA LEU A 198 13.24 -18.55 -1.31
C LEU A 198 12.33 -17.38 -1.69
N PHE A 199 11.53 -16.87 -0.72
CA PHE A 199 10.58 -15.81 -0.99
C PHE A 199 11.25 -14.48 -1.34
N ALA A 200 12.37 -14.15 -0.73
CA ALA A 200 13.17 -12.98 -1.08
C ALA A 200 13.69 -13.08 -2.53
N THR A 201 14.19 -14.24 -2.93
CA THR A 201 14.66 -14.49 -4.30
C THR A 201 13.50 -14.37 -5.30
N VAL A 202 12.36 -14.99 -5.02
CA VAL A 202 11.16 -14.88 -5.85
C VAL A 202 10.73 -13.42 -5.97
N SER A 203 10.75 -12.64 -4.88
CA SER A 203 10.42 -11.21 -4.90
C SER A 203 11.34 -10.42 -5.83
N VAL A 204 12.65 -10.65 -5.76
CA VAL A 204 13.62 -9.98 -6.66
C VAL A 204 13.36 -10.36 -8.11
N LEU A 205 13.13 -11.65 -8.41
CA LEU A 205 12.85 -12.11 -9.77
C LEU A 205 11.55 -11.51 -10.33
N LEU A 206 10.51 -11.43 -9.51
CA LEU A 206 9.23 -10.79 -9.89
C LEU A 206 9.38 -9.29 -10.09
N ALA A 207 10.18 -8.60 -9.26
CA ALA A 207 10.48 -7.18 -9.45
C ALA A 207 11.23 -6.94 -10.74
N VAL A 208 12.26 -7.75 -11.06
CA VAL A 208 12.98 -7.68 -12.33
C VAL A 208 12.04 -7.94 -13.51
N LYS A 209 11.17 -8.97 -13.40
CA LYS A 209 10.18 -9.29 -14.43
C LYS A 209 9.22 -8.13 -14.64
N LEU A 210 8.64 -7.57 -13.58
CA LEU A 210 7.74 -6.43 -13.66
C LEU A 210 8.43 -5.22 -14.30
N ASN A 211 9.68 -4.94 -13.90
CA ASN A 211 10.46 -3.85 -14.48
C ASN A 211 10.69 -3.99 -15.99
N ARG A 212 10.89 -5.21 -16.47
CA ARG A 212 11.07 -5.51 -17.91
C ARG A 212 9.75 -5.48 -18.70
N MET A 213 8.62 -5.74 -18.05
CA MET A 213 7.30 -5.74 -18.68
C MET A 213 6.73 -4.35 -18.88
N LEU A 214 7.16 -3.41 -18.07
CA LEU A 214 6.63 -2.04 -18.07
C LEU A 214 7.59 -1.12 -18.85
N PRO A 215 7.06 -0.17 -19.64
CA PRO A 215 7.86 0.91 -20.22
C PRO A 215 8.51 1.74 -19.12
N ALA A 216 9.20 2.82 -19.50
CA ALA A 216 9.65 3.83 -18.55
C ALA A 216 8.47 4.27 -17.67
N PRO A 217 8.71 4.66 -16.39
CA PRO A 217 7.64 5.13 -15.53
C PRO A 217 6.80 6.19 -16.23
N PRO A 218 5.48 6.13 -16.08
CA PRO A 218 4.59 7.08 -16.76
C PRO A 218 4.93 8.51 -16.33
N GLU A 219 4.86 9.42 -17.30
CA GLU A 219 5.13 10.85 -17.16
C GLU A 219 4.10 11.69 -16.36
N PRO A 220 3.04 11.17 -15.70
CA PRO A 220 2.17 12.03 -14.88
C PRO A 220 2.92 12.66 -13.69
N TRP A 221 4.15 12.21 -13.45
CA TRP A 221 5.04 12.80 -12.44
C TRP A 221 5.70 14.11 -12.88
N HIS A 222 5.62 14.44 -14.19
CA HIS A 222 6.29 15.58 -14.81
C HIS A 222 5.34 16.66 -15.35
N GLU A 223 4.03 16.42 -15.31
CA GLU A 223 3.09 17.46 -15.70
C GLU A 223 3.25 18.67 -14.78
N SER A 224 3.75 19.75 -15.35
CA SER A 224 3.78 21.07 -14.75
C SER A 224 2.36 21.47 -14.32
N ASP A 225 2.25 22.21 -13.23
CA ASP A 225 0.97 22.75 -12.73
C ASP A 225 0.32 23.76 -13.71
N GLU A 226 0.82 23.84 -14.95
CA GLU A 226 0.50 24.86 -15.95
C GLU A 226 -0.68 24.52 -16.87
N GLU A 227 -1.25 23.31 -16.84
CA GLU A 227 -2.37 22.95 -17.74
C GLU A 227 -3.77 22.98 -17.10
N GLU A 228 -4.01 23.66 -16.02
CA GLU A 228 -5.36 24.10 -15.65
C GLU A 228 -5.57 25.56 -16.08
N GLN A 229 -5.64 25.82 -17.38
CA GLN A 229 -6.41 26.98 -17.83
C GLN A 229 -7.88 26.70 -17.43
N PRO A 230 -8.53 27.60 -16.64
CA PRO A 230 -9.94 27.49 -16.40
C PRO A 230 -10.61 27.53 -17.78
N LEU A 231 -11.58 26.66 -18.00
CA LEU A 231 -12.53 26.79 -19.11
C LEU A 231 -13.19 28.18 -18.98
N VAL A 232 -12.57 29.17 -19.58
CA VAL A 232 -13.21 30.45 -19.84
C VAL A 232 -14.24 30.10 -20.89
N CYS A 233 -15.50 30.01 -20.46
CA CYS A 233 -16.62 30.07 -21.38
C CYS A 233 -16.52 31.39 -22.13
N GLU A 234 -16.01 31.36 -23.36
CA GLU A 234 -16.22 32.46 -24.30
C GLU A 234 -17.71 32.57 -24.51
N VAL A 235 -18.35 33.46 -23.75
CA VAL A 235 -19.65 33.97 -24.05
C VAL A 235 -19.47 34.79 -25.32
N GLY A 236 -19.85 34.19 -26.46
CA GLY A 236 -19.76 34.84 -27.74
C GLY A 236 -20.56 36.16 -27.71
N GLU A 237 -19.83 37.26 -27.75
CA GLU A 237 -20.38 38.55 -28.16
C GLU A 237 -20.83 38.40 -29.62
N GLN A 238 -22.14 38.19 -29.79
CA GLN A 238 -22.78 38.35 -31.09
C GLN A 238 -22.66 39.83 -31.47
N SER A 239 -21.78 40.13 -32.39
CA SER A 239 -21.72 41.41 -33.09
C SER A 239 -23.05 41.65 -33.80
N ALA A 240 -23.75 42.72 -33.40
CA ALA A 240 -24.94 43.25 -34.07
C ALA A 240 -24.59 43.69 -35.51
N PRO A 241 -25.47 43.46 -36.51
CA PRO A 241 -25.23 43.93 -37.87
C PRO A 241 -25.36 45.45 -37.93
N GLN A 242 -24.35 46.14 -38.45
CA GLN A 242 -24.44 47.53 -38.88
C GLN A 242 -25.37 47.61 -40.08
N GLN A 243 -26.49 48.31 -39.90
CA GLN A 243 -27.32 48.80 -41.03
C GLN A 243 -26.71 50.10 -41.54
N ALA A 244 -26.38 50.12 -42.82
CA ALA A 244 -26.14 51.31 -43.62
C ALA A 244 -27.44 51.86 -44.15
#